data_dd406bb4f3b668429fd10819bb03aa16
#
_entry.id   dd406bb4f3b668429fd10819bb03aa16
#
_cell.length_a   1.000
_cell.length_b   1.000
_cell.length_c   1.000
_cell.angle_alpha   90.00
_cell.angle_beta   90.00
_cell.angle_gamma   90.00
#
_symmetry.space_group_name_H-M   'P 1'
#
loop_
_entity.id
_entity.type
_entity.pdbx_description
1 polymer ?
#
loop_
_entity_poly.entity_id
_entity_poly.type
_entity_poly.pdbx_seq_one_letter_code
_entity_poly.pdbx_strand_id
1 'polypeptide(L)'
;DLESYLFNFEKNDFFFTKASFLARIGSGSASRSIKGPVTIWGDNRKISNSSDLYAIEFGKDLNSIFKSYQDIILLVDKESKNVSSTTGHDLMHSNPYAEKRFLQARRNFDSLIPIMKSGDLDAFVKIVELEALSLHAMMMTSNPYYILMKPNTLSIIEKLWDFRKEKNIPA
;
A
#
# COMPACT_ATOMS: atom_id res chain seq x y z
N ASP A 1 -6.20 2.55 23.93
CA ASP A 1 -5.65 2.11 25.21
C ASP A 1 -6.23 2.81 26.44
N LEU A 2 -6.55 4.10 26.37
CA LEU A 2 -7.21 4.79 27.47
C LEU A 2 -8.60 4.21 27.76
N GLU A 3 -9.38 3.91 26.73
CA GLU A 3 -10.70 3.30 26.86
C GLU A 3 -10.60 1.87 27.48
N SER A 4 -9.62 1.08 27.03
CA SER A 4 -9.34 -0.24 27.61
C SER A 4 -8.91 -0.14 29.08
N TYR A 5 -8.10 0.85 29.42
CA TYR A 5 -7.67 1.10 30.79
C TYR A 5 -8.82 1.58 31.70
N LEU A 6 -9.63 2.53 31.24
CA LEU A 6 -10.72 3.11 32.04
C LEU A 6 -11.92 2.18 32.22
N PHE A 7 -12.22 1.35 31.23
CA PHE A 7 -13.41 0.53 31.19
C PHE A 7 -13.13 -1.00 31.23
N ASN A 8 -11.86 -1.37 31.43
CA ASN A 8 -11.42 -2.77 31.49
C ASN A 8 -11.88 -3.62 30.29
N PHE A 9 -11.91 -3.02 29.09
CA PHE A 9 -12.27 -3.75 27.88
C PHE A 9 -11.19 -4.74 27.47
N GLU A 10 -11.61 -5.97 27.18
CA GLU A 10 -10.72 -6.95 26.56
C GLU A 10 -10.33 -6.51 25.14
N LYS A 11 -9.05 -6.67 24.78
CA LYS A 11 -8.53 -6.44 23.43
C LYS A 11 -8.93 -7.60 22.50
N ASN A 12 -10.22 -7.75 22.26
CA ASN A 12 -10.80 -8.73 21.34
C ASN A 12 -10.91 -8.16 19.90
N ASP A 13 -11.46 -8.93 18.98
CA ASP A 13 -11.58 -8.52 17.57
C ASP A 13 -12.47 -7.29 17.39
N PHE A 14 -13.50 -7.12 18.21
CA PHE A 14 -14.33 -5.92 18.19
C PHE A 14 -13.52 -4.66 18.56
N PHE A 15 -12.70 -4.75 19.61
CA PHE A 15 -11.80 -3.65 20.00
C PHE A 15 -10.88 -3.24 18.86
N PHE A 16 -10.21 -4.18 18.21
CA PHE A 16 -9.29 -3.88 17.10
C PHE A 16 -10.01 -3.31 15.88
N THR A 17 -11.19 -3.82 15.56
CA THR A 17 -12.02 -3.29 14.47
C THR A 17 -12.45 -1.85 14.73
N LYS A 18 -12.93 -1.55 15.95
CA LYS A 18 -13.28 -0.20 16.38
C LYS A 18 -12.07 0.75 16.35
N ALA A 19 -10.92 0.30 16.87
CA ALA A 19 -9.69 1.08 16.88
C ALA A 19 -9.21 1.38 15.44
N SER A 20 -9.27 0.41 14.55
CA SER A 20 -8.92 0.57 13.14
C SER A 20 -9.85 1.56 12.43
N PHE A 21 -11.16 1.48 12.70
CA PHE A 21 -12.14 2.43 12.18
C PHE A 21 -11.85 3.87 12.66
N LEU A 22 -11.61 4.06 13.95
CA LEU A 22 -11.29 5.38 14.52
C LEU A 22 -9.99 5.94 13.98
N ALA A 23 -8.94 5.10 13.87
CA ALA A 23 -7.67 5.50 13.28
C ALA A 23 -7.84 5.98 11.82
N ARG A 24 -8.70 5.31 11.03
CA ARG A 24 -9.02 5.69 9.66
C ARG A 24 -9.64 7.09 9.56
N ILE A 25 -10.46 7.49 10.53
CA ILE A 25 -11.06 8.83 10.55
C ILE A 25 -9.98 9.90 10.65
N GLY A 26 -8.94 9.67 11.45
CA GLY A 26 -7.82 10.60 11.59
C GLY A 26 -6.86 10.58 10.40
N SER A 27 -6.59 9.38 9.86
CA SER A 27 -5.77 9.16 8.66
C SER A 27 -6.13 7.83 8.03
N GLY A 28 -6.52 7.82 6.77
CA GLY A 28 -6.95 6.59 6.09
C GLY A 28 -5.96 5.43 6.26
N SER A 29 -4.68 5.67 6.03
CA SER A 29 -3.63 4.64 6.15
C SER A 29 -3.39 4.16 7.58
N ALA A 30 -3.71 4.95 8.61
CA ALA A 30 -3.52 4.59 10.01
C ALA A 30 -4.38 3.38 10.43
N SER A 31 -5.49 3.12 9.75
CA SER A 31 -6.31 1.92 9.96
C SER A 31 -5.49 0.63 9.91
N ARG A 32 -4.45 0.59 9.06
CA ARG A 32 -3.61 -0.58 8.81
C ARG A 32 -2.56 -0.84 9.90
N SER A 33 -2.33 0.12 10.81
CA SER A 33 -1.30 0.03 11.85
C SER A 33 -1.81 -0.51 13.18
N ILE A 34 -3.06 -0.97 13.25
CA ILE A 34 -3.73 -1.32 14.52
C ILE A 34 -3.50 -2.79 14.91
N LYS A 35 -3.53 -3.72 13.95
CA LYS A 35 -3.44 -5.15 14.25
C LYS A 35 -2.68 -5.91 13.18
N GLY A 36 -1.73 -6.74 13.62
CA GLY A 36 -1.02 -7.70 12.77
C GLY A 36 0.13 -7.12 11.95
N PRO A 37 1.03 -8.00 11.48
CA PRO A 37 2.18 -7.61 10.68
C PRO A 37 1.80 -7.24 9.23
N VAL A 38 0.74 -7.85 8.70
CA VAL A 38 0.18 -7.55 7.37
C VAL A 38 -1.32 -7.39 7.51
N THR A 39 -1.85 -6.33 6.92
CA THR A 39 -3.26 -5.99 7.00
C THR A 39 -3.85 -5.73 5.62
N ILE A 40 -5.15 -5.94 5.49
CA ILE A 40 -5.94 -5.60 4.32
C ILE A 40 -6.92 -4.50 4.71
N TRP A 41 -6.94 -3.43 3.92
CA TRP A 41 -7.94 -2.38 4.00
C TRP A 41 -8.55 -2.16 2.62
N GLY A 42 -9.85 -2.21 2.57
CA GLY A 42 -10.65 -2.11 1.35
C GLY A 42 -11.61 -3.29 1.22
N ASP A 43 -12.81 -3.04 0.70
CA ASP A 43 -13.79 -4.09 0.45
C ASP A 43 -13.35 -4.97 -0.73
N ASN A 44 -13.31 -6.28 -0.51
CA ASN A 44 -12.98 -7.28 -1.53
C ASN A 44 -13.84 -8.53 -1.36
N ARG A 45 -14.61 -8.88 -2.38
CA ARG A 45 -15.53 -10.03 -2.37
C ARG A 45 -14.87 -11.38 -2.12
N LYS A 46 -13.55 -11.50 -2.35
CA LYS A 46 -12.78 -12.74 -2.13
C LYS A 46 -12.23 -12.88 -0.71
N ILE A 47 -12.40 -11.85 0.11
CA ILE A 47 -11.83 -11.79 1.46
C ILE A 47 -12.94 -11.52 2.45
N SER A 48 -13.23 -12.52 3.27
CA SER A 48 -14.25 -12.40 4.32
C SER A 48 -13.90 -11.27 5.29
N ASN A 49 -14.91 -10.49 5.68
CA ASN A 49 -14.80 -9.37 6.62
C ASN A 49 -13.90 -8.21 6.16
N SER A 50 -13.45 -8.18 4.90
CA SER A 50 -12.78 -7.01 4.34
C SER A 50 -13.76 -5.83 4.27
N SER A 51 -13.26 -4.61 4.46
CA SER A 51 -14.12 -3.43 4.53
C SER A 51 -13.35 -2.16 4.15
N ASP A 52 -14.05 -1.20 3.56
CA ASP A 52 -13.53 0.16 3.36
C ASP A 52 -13.49 0.97 4.67
N LEU A 53 -14.15 0.49 5.72
CA LEU A 53 -14.28 1.22 6.99
C LEU A 53 -13.15 0.93 7.98
N TYR A 54 -12.54 -0.24 7.91
CA TYR A 54 -11.48 -0.69 8.82
C TYR A 54 -10.57 -1.70 8.12
N ALA A 55 -9.37 -1.88 8.64
CA ALA A 55 -8.45 -2.91 8.18
C ALA A 55 -8.59 -4.19 9.00
N ILE A 56 -8.35 -5.32 8.36
CA ILE A 56 -8.31 -6.65 8.97
C ILE A 56 -6.91 -7.25 8.86
N GLU A 57 -6.59 -8.15 9.77
CA GLU A 57 -5.33 -8.89 9.74
C GLU A 57 -5.30 -9.92 8.61
N PHE A 58 -4.18 -9.98 7.88
CA PHE A 58 -3.89 -10.95 6.82
C PHE A 58 -2.64 -11.77 7.15
N GLY A 59 -2.51 -12.23 8.39
CA GLY A 59 -1.26 -12.88 8.83
C GLY A 59 -1.26 -14.40 8.80
N LYS A 60 -2.42 -15.03 8.89
CA LYS A 60 -2.52 -16.50 9.09
C LYS A 60 -2.04 -17.32 7.91
N ASP A 61 -2.31 -16.86 6.68
CA ASP A 61 -2.01 -17.57 5.44
C ASP A 61 -0.78 -17.00 4.73
N LEU A 62 -0.05 -16.08 5.36
CA LEU A 62 1.11 -15.43 4.78
C LEU A 62 2.29 -16.38 4.70
N ASN A 63 2.91 -16.49 3.53
CA ASN A 63 4.15 -17.25 3.37
C ASN A 63 5.27 -16.69 4.27
N SER A 64 6.09 -17.56 4.84
CA SER A 64 7.15 -17.20 5.79
C SER A 64 8.15 -16.19 5.23
N ILE A 65 8.37 -16.17 3.92
CA ILE A 65 9.28 -15.24 3.24
C ILE A 65 8.90 -13.77 3.47
N PHE A 66 7.60 -13.46 3.63
CA PHE A 66 7.12 -12.11 3.90
C PHE A 66 7.12 -11.73 5.38
N LYS A 67 7.39 -12.69 6.29
CA LYS A 67 7.45 -12.40 7.74
C LYS A 67 8.70 -11.64 8.15
N SER A 68 9.76 -11.72 7.35
CA SER A 68 11.01 -10.99 7.55
C SER A 68 11.17 -9.79 6.59
N TYR A 69 10.08 -9.40 5.93
CA TYR A 69 10.09 -8.26 5.00
C TYR A 69 10.46 -6.97 5.74
N GLN A 70 11.37 -6.21 5.16
CA GLN A 70 11.84 -4.94 5.72
C GLN A 70 11.58 -3.82 4.72
N ASP A 71 11.14 -2.68 5.22
CA ASP A 71 10.99 -1.45 4.44
C ASP A 71 12.19 -0.55 4.69
N ILE A 72 12.93 -0.20 3.62
CA ILE A 72 14.09 0.68 3.68
C ILE A 72 13.77 1.97 2.94
N ILE A 73 13.75 3.07 3.68
CA ILE A 73 13.48 4.40 3.13
C ILE A 73 14.79 5.05 2.70
N LEU A 74 14.93 5.33 1.38
CA LEU A 74 16.02 6.10 0.84
C LEU A 74 15.64 7.57 0.77
N LEU A 75 16.31 8.41 1.53
CA LEU A 75 16.05 9.85 1.59
C LEU A 75 16.74 10.57 0.42
N VAL A 76 16.08 10.65 -0.70
CA VAL A 76 16.60 11.24 -1.95
C VAL A 76 16.60 12.76 -1.91
N ASP A 77 15.57 13.33 -1.26
CA ASP A 77 15.39 14.78 -1.15
C ASP A 77 14.83 15.12 0.25
N LYS A 78 15.34 16.19 0.86
CA LYS A 78 14.93 16.67 2.19
C LYS A 78 13.90 17.80 2.13
N GLU A 79 13.57 18.28 0.94
CA GLU A 79 12.61 19.36 0.76
C GLU A 79 11.18 18.91 1.06
N SER A 80 10.33 19.85 1.44
CA SER A 80 8.91 19.59 1.62
C SER A 80 8.23 19.33 0.27
N LYS A 81 7.22 18.46 0.27
CA LYS A 81 6.42 18.17 -0.92
C LYS A 81 5.62 19.41 -1.34
N ASN A 82 5.65 19.72 -2.63
CA ASN A 82 4.86 20.83 -3.21
C ASN A 82 3.36 20.50 -3.28
N VAL A 83 3.00 19.22 -3.31
CA VAL A 83 1.61 18.73 -3.40
C VAL A 83 1.32 17.83 -2.21
N SER A 84 0.26 18.12 -1.48
CA SER A 84 -0.19 17.26 -0.37
C SER A 84 -0.75 15.94 -0.89
N SER A 85 -0.72 14.91 -0.05
CA SER A 85 -1.34 13.61 -0.39
C SER A 85 -2.85 13.76 -0.66
N THR A 86 -3.54 14.60 0.08
CA THR A 86 -4.97 14.88 -0.11
C THR A 86 -5.23 15.46 -1.51
N THR A 87 -4.50 16.51 -1.89
CA THR A 87 -4.60 17.09 -3.24
C THR A 87 -4.30 16.06 -4.32
N GLY A 88 -3.28 15.21 -4.12
CA GLY A 88 -2.95 14.15 -5.06
C GLY A 88 -4.08 13.13 -5.23
N HIS A 89 -4.77 12.76 -4.15
CA HIS A 89 -5.92 11.87 -4.21
C HIS A 89 -7.12 12.50 -4.93
N ASP A 90 -7.41 13.77 -4.68
CA ASP A 90 -8.52 14.47 -5.33
C ASP A 90 -8.33 14.57 -6.85
N LEU A 91 -7.10 14.80 -7.30
CA LEU A 91 -6.75 14.85 -8.72
C LEU A 91 -6.93 13.49 -9.45
N MET A 92 -6.93 12.36 -8.72
CA MET A 92 -7.16 11.05 -9.32
C MET A 92 -8.56 10.91 -9.91
N HIS A 93 -9.59 11.47 -9.28
CA HIS A 93 -10.99 11.32 -9.72
C HIS A 93 -11.25 11.98 -11.08
N SER A 94 -10.60 13.08 -11.39
CA SER A 94 -10.73 13.80 -12.66
C SER A 94 -9.76 13.36 -13.74
N ASN A 95 -8.87 12.40 -13.44
CA ASN A 95 -7.87 11.92 -14.39
C ASN A 95 -8.53 11.10 -15.50
N PRO A 96 -8.21 11.32 -16.80
CA PRO A 96 -8.82 10.60 -17.92
C PRO A 96 -8.57 9.09 -17.91
N TYR A 97 -7.57 8.62 -17.17
CA TYR A 97 -7.22 7.21 -17.04
C TYR A 97 -7.74 6.57 -15.73
N ALA A 98 -8.44 7.32 -14.87
CA ALA A 98 -8.84 6.91 -13.53
C ALA A 98 -9.60 5.57 -13.51
N GLU A 99 -10.62 5.42 -14.36
CA GLU A 99 -11.43 4.20 -14.42
C GLU A 99 -10.57 2.95 -14.66
N LYS A 100 -9.72 3.00 -15.68
CA LYS A 100 -8.84 1.87 -16.04
C LYS A 100 -7.80 1.60 -14.97
N ARG A 101 -7.28 2.66 -14.33
CA ARG A 101 -6.33 2.55 -13.24
C ARG A 101 -6.95 1.88 -12.01
N PHE A 102 -8.17 2.25 -11.64
CA PHE A 102 -8.87 1.62 -10.52
C PHE A 102 -9.19 0.14 -10.79
N LEU A 103 -9.58 -0.20 -12.01
CA LEU A 103 -9.75 -1.59 -12.40
C LEU A 103 -8.43 -2.38 -12.35
N GLN A 104 -7.32 -1.78 -12.79
CA GLN A 104 -5.98 -2.37 -12.69
C GLN A 104 -5.60 -2.62 -11.23
N ALA A 105 -5.76 -1.62 -10.34
CA ALA A 105 -5.44 -1.75 -8.93
C ALA A 105 -6.21 -2.91 -8.26
N ARG A 106 -7.51 -3.03 -8.55
CA ARG A 106 -8.32 -4.14 -8.04
C ARG A 106 -7.82 -5.49 -8.53
N ARG A 107 -7.49 -5.62 -9.83
CA ARG A 107 -6.93 -6.86 -10.40
C ARG A 107 -5.58 -7.21 -9.76
N ASN A 108 -4.71 -6.22 -9.60
CA ASN A 108 -3.40 -6.41 -8.98
C ASN A 108 -3.54 -6.82 -7.52
N PHE A 109 -4.46 -6.20 -6.78
CA PHE A 109 -4.78 -6.61 -5.42
C PHE A 109 -5.29 -8.06 -5.35
N ASP A 110 -6.23 -8.43 -6.23
CA ASP A 110 -6.75 -9.80 -6.33
C ASP A 110 -5.64 -10.83 -6.62
N SER A 111 -4.66 -10.45 -7.44
CA SER A 111 -3.52 -11.31 -7.79
C SER A 111 -2.49 -11.37 -6.66
N LEU A 112 -2.35 -10.30 -5.87
CA LEU A 112 -1.40 -10.24 -4.76
C LEU A 112 -1.72 -11.24 -3.64
N ILE A 113 -3.00 -11.53 -3.40
CA ILE A 113 -3.44 -12.46 -2.35
C ILE A 113 -2.82 -13.86 -2.51
N PRO A 114 -3.00 -14.57 -3.63
CA PRO A 114 -2.38 -15.87 -3.81
C PRO A 114 -0.84 -15.82 -3.89
N ILE A 115 -0.28 -14.73 -4.42
CA ILE A 115 1.18 -14.52 -4.47
C ILE A 115 1.76 -14.45 -3.05
N MET A 116 1.14 -13.70 -2.15
CA MET A 116 1.61 -13.60 -0.77
C MET A 116 1.42 -14.91 0.01
N LYS A 117 0.47 -15.75 -0.37
CA LYS A 117 0.29 -17.08 0.22
C LYS A 117 1.32 -18.09 -0.31
N SER A 118 1.65 -18.04 -1.60
CA SER A 118 2.63 -18.96 -2.23
C SER A 118 4.09 -18.58 -1.93
N GLY A 119 4.39 -17.30 -1.73
CA GLY A 119 5.76 -16.81 -1.59
C GLY A 119 6.45 -16.51 -2.92
N ASP A 120 5.68 -16.31 -3.99
CA ASP A 120 6.21 -15.96 -5.32
C ASP A 120 6.75 -14.53 -5.33
N LEU A 121 8.04 -14.39 -5.04
CA LEU A 121 8.71 -13.07 -4.97
C LEU A 121 8.77 -12.38 -6.33
N ASP A 122 8.95 -13.11 -7.42
CA ASP A 122 9.02 -12.53 -8.76
C ASP A 122 7.69 -11.85 -9.12
N ALA A 123 6.58 -12.55 -8.91
CA ALA A 123 5.26 -11.99 -9.14
C ALA A 123 4.94 -10.85 -8.16
N PHE A 124 5.39 -10.95 -6.90
CA PHE A 124 5.22 -9.90 -5.90
C PHE A 124 5.91 -8.61 -6.34
N VAL A 125 7.19 -8.67 -6.68
CA VAL A 125 7.99 -7.51 -7.09
C VAL A 125 7.38 -6.85 -8.32
N LYS A 126 7.00 -7.64 -9.34
CA LYS A 126 6.35 -7.12 -10.55
C LYS A 126 5.08 -6.31 -10.26
N ILE A 127 4.22 -6.83 -9.38
CA ILE A 127 2.98 -6.12 -9.04
C ILE A 127 3.27 -4.85 -8.23
N VAL A 128 4.14 -4.91 -7.24
CA VAL A 128 4.44 -3.77 -6.36
C VAL A 128 5.09 -2.63 -7.15
N GLU A 129 6.05 -2.94 -8.03
CA GLU A 129 6.67 -1.93 -8.90
C GLU A 129 5.67 -1.34 -9.89
N LEU A 130 4.84 -2.19 -10.53
CA LEU A 130 3.79 -1.72 -11.43
C LEU A 130 2.81 -0.77 -10.72
N GLU A 131 2.41 -1.09 -9.49
CA GLU A 131 1.54 -0.23 -8.69
C GLU A 131 2.17 1.14 -8.41
N ALA A 132 3.44 1.15 -7.99
CA ALA A 132 4.17 2.38 -7.73
C ALA A 132 4.32 3.25 -8.99
N LEU A 133 4.78 2.67 -10.10
CA LEU A 133 4.97 3.39 -11.36
C LEU A 133 3.63 3.87 -11.95
N SER A 134 2.57 3.07 -11.88
CA SER A 134 1.25 3.46 -12.35
C SER A 134 0.67 4.63 -11.56
N LEU A 135 0.90 4.69 -10.24
CA LEU A 135 0.49 5.84 -9.42
C LEU A 135 1.20 7.11 -9.88
N HIS A 136 2.51 7.06 -10.12
CA HIS A 136 3.26 8.22 -10.61
C HIS A 136 2.82 8.64 -12.02
N ALA A 137 2.51 7.70 -12.91
CA ALA A 137 1.96 8.00 -14.23
C ALA A 137 0.63 8.75 -14.15
N MET A 138 -0.25 8.40 -13.19
CA MET A 138 -1.48 9.15 -12.93
C MET A 138 -1.22 10.59 -12.50
N MET A 139 -0.22 10.82 -11.65
CA MET A 139 0.17 12.17 -11.22
C MET A 139 0.68 13.00 -12.41
N MET A 140 1.47 12.39 -13.28
CA MET A 140 2.02 13.04 -14.49
C MET A 140 0.95 13.40 -15.53
N THR A 141 -0.21 12.72 -15.48
CA THR A 141 -1.34 12.92 -16.42
C THR A 141 -2.55 13.60 -15.79
N SER A 142 -2.46 14.04 -14.54
CA SER A 142 -3.52 14.79 -13.87
C SER A 142 -3.64 16.23 -14.37
N ASN A 143 -4.71 16.93 -14.00
CA ASN A 143 -4.87 18.35 -14.31
C ASN A 143 -5.19 19.12 -13.00
N PRO A 144 -4.26 19.97 -12.51
CA PRO A 144 -2.89 20.17 -13.02
C PRO A 144 -2.01 18.92 -12.89
N TYR A 145 -1.10 18.75 -13.82
CA TYR A 145 -0.08 17.69 -13.77
C TYR A 145 1.05 18.04 -12.80
N TYR A 146 1.65 17.00 -12.21
CA TYR A 146 2.82 17.18 -11.35
C TYR A 146 3.70 15.92 -11.33
N ILE A 147 4.98 16.12 -11.03
CA ILE A 147 5.98 15.06 -10.95
C ILE A 147 6.53 15.00 -9.53
N LEU A 148 6.31 13.88 -8.85
CA LEU A 148 6.85 13.65 -7.50
C LEU A 148 8.24 13.01 -7.54
N MET A 149 8.54 12.21 -8.57
CA MET A 149 9.86 11.58 -8.69
C MET A 149 10.91 12.62 -9.01
N LYS A 150 11.94 12.68 -8.18
CA LYS A 150 13.12 13.50 -8.44
C LYS A 150 14.08 12.76 -9.38
N PRO A 151 15.00 13.45 -10.10
CA PRO A 151 15.97 12.81 -11.00
C PRO A 151 16.77 11.69 -10.31
N ASN A 152 17.21 11.92 -9.06
CA ASN A 152 17.94 10.90 -8.30
C ASN A 152 17.06 9.68 -7.96
N THR A 153 15.75 9.83 -7.78
CA THR A 153 14.83 8.71 -7.59
C THR A 153 14.81 7.81 -8.81
N LEU A 154 14.68 8.39 -10.01
CA LEU A 154 14.72 7.64 -11.27
C LEU A 154 16.05 6.94 -11.46
N SER A 155 17.17 7.64 -11.21
CA SER A 155 18.50 7.03 -11.29
C SER A 155 18.69 5.84 -10.33
N ILE A 156 18.11 5.88 -9.12
CA ILE A 156 18.14 4.76 -8.19
C ILE A 156 17.31 3.59 -8.72
N ILE A 157 16.12 3.85 -9.24
CA ILE A 157 15.25 2.81 -9.82
C ILE A 157 15.97 2.10 -10.98
N GLU A 158 16.53 2.84 -11.93
CA GLU A 158 17.29 2.29 -13.07
C GLU A 158 18.47 1.43 -12.60
N LYS A 159 19.28 1.94 -11.67
CA LYS A 159 20.40 1.17 -11.10
C LYS A 159 19.96 -0.09 -10.37
N LEU A 160 18.82 -0.06 -9.72
CA LEU A 160 18.27 -1.23 -9.05
C LEU A 160 17.84 -2.29 -10.06
N TRP A 161 17.21 -1.89 -11.18
CA TRP A 161 16.84 -2.80 -12.26
C TRP A 161 18.08 -3.43 -12.92
N ASP A 162 19.11 -2.64 -13.20
CA ASP A 162 20.38 -3.12 -13.76
C ASP A 162 21.05 -4.12 -12.81
N PHE A 163 21.13 -3.79 -11.51
CA PHE A 163 21.68 -4.69 -10.49
C PHE A 163 20.94 -6.02 -10.41
N ARG A 164 19.59 -6.00 -10.43
CA ARG A 164 18.78 -7.22 -10.43
C ARG A 164 19.06 -8.09 -11.66
N LYS A 165 19.15 -7.46 -12.82
CA LYS A 165 19.47 -8.13 -14.09
C LYS A 165 20.85 -8.77 -14.05
N GLU A 166 21.88 -8.05 -13.59
CA GLU A 166 23.25 -8.56 -13.45
C GLU A 166 23.34 -9.72 -12.46
N LYS A 167 22.60 -9.66 -11.37
CA LYS A 167 22.62 -10.67 -10.30
C LYS A 167 21.62 -11.81 -10.51
N ASN A 168 20.80 -11.75 -11.56
CA ASN A 168 19.72 -12.71 -11.84
C ASN A 168 18.82 -12.93 -10.61
N ILE A 169 18.43 -11.86 -9.93
CA ILE A 169 17.49 -11.87 -8.79
C ILE A 169 16.13 -11.35 -9.23
N PRO A 170 15.05 -11.64 -8.47
CA PRO A 170 13.67 -11.26 -8.83
C PRO A 170 13.54 -9.81 -9.29
N ALA A 171 12.90 -9.63 -10.45
CA ALA A 171 12.65 -8.34 -11.08
C ALA A 171 11.16 -8.00 -11.05
#